data_0dee80f88647145ed9180e69a8fbe664
#
_entry.id   0dee80f88647145ed9180e69a8fbe664
#
_cell.length_a   1.000
_cell.length_b   1.000
_cell.length_c   1.000
_cell.angle_alpha   90.00
_cell.angle_beta   90.00
_cell.angle_gamma   90.00
#
_symmetry.space_group_name_H-M   'P 1'
#
loop_
_entity.id
_entity.type
_entity.pdbx_description
1 polymer ?
#
loop_
_entity_poly.entity_id
_entity_poly.type
_entity_poly.pdbx_seq_one_letter_code
_entity_poly.pdbx_strand_id
1 'polypeptide(L)'
;MRCLAFVLLLGAMVFPAFPAGELSGRRAPGFTLPDSNVNYHDLADYRGKIILLDIVQTACPVCGSSHRIFETIRQKFPDKVQILSIVVPPDNQNNVRQFIANFAVKTPVLFDCGQMIGSYLKLTPQKSQATFPHLFLIDANGWIRNDWEYKGGQEKYFESLDPVLQEVTALVKEMQAGGAKAAAGPAKPAAKK
;
A
#
# COMPACT_ATOMS: atom_id res chain seq x y z
N MET A 1 2.43 23.54 -55.22
CA MET A 1 1.63 23.33 -54.01
C MET A 1 2.01 21.98 -53.41
N ARG A 2 2.85 21.94 -52.37
CA ARG A 2 3.33 20.70 -51.72
C ARG A 2 2.74 20.70 -50.29
N CYS A 3 1.71 19.90 -50.05
CA CYS A 3 1.15 19.67 -48.68
C CYS A 3 2.05 18.72 -47.95
N LEU A 4 2.76 19.25 -46.91
CA LEU A 4 3.41 18.42 -45.91
C LEU A 4 2.36 17.93 -44.96
N ALA A 5 2.08 16.61 -44.95
CA ALA A 5 1.28 15.95 -43.92
C ALA A 5 2.15 15.75 -42.67
N PHE A 6 1.83 16.47 -41.60
CA PHE A 6 2.41 16.26 -40.29
C PHE A 6 1.75 15.06 -39.64
N VAL A 7 2.42 13.90 -39.60
CA VAL A 7 1.97 12.72 -38.84
C VAL A 7 2.37 12.92 -37.38
N LEU A 8 1.39 13.27 -36.53
CA LEU A 8 1.54 13.27 -35.08
C LEU A 8 1.59 11.81 -34.60
N LEU A 9 2.80 11.31 -34.28
CA LEU A 9 2.96 10.06 -33.55
C LEU A 9 2.54 10.31 -32.08
N LEU A 10 1.31 9.94 -31.73
CA LEU A 10 0.90 9.78 -30.35
C LEU A 10 1.59 8.52 -29.77
N GLY A 11 2.69 8.74 -29.06
CA GLY A 11 3.34 7.69 -28.28
C GLY A 11 2.42 7.24 -27.17
N ALA A 12 1.75 6.11 -27.34
CA ALA A 12 1.03 5.44 -26.27
C ALA A 12 2.06 4.97 -25.22
N MET A 13 2.10 5.62 -24.06
CA MET A 13 2.82 5.09 -22.90
C MET A 13 2.11 3.83 -22.44
N VAL A 14 2.64 2.68 -22.81
CA VAL A 14 2.23 1.37 -22.28
C VAL A 14 2.78 1.29 -20.87
N PHE A 15 1.95 1.56 -19.87
CA PHE A 15 2.26 1.22 -18.49
C PHE A 15 2.18 -0.30 -18.36
N PRO A 16 3.16 -0.95 -17.71
CA PRO A 16 3.04 -2.37 -17.40
C PRO A 16 1.83 -2.54 -16.48
N ALA A 17 0.79 -3.18 -16.97
CA ALA A 17 -0.34 -3.61 -16.17
C ALA A 17 0.12 -4.82 -15.36
N PHE A 18 0.51 -4.60 -14.10
CA PHE A 18 0.63 -5.70 -13.16
C PHE A 18 -0.77 -6.28 -12.93
N PRO A 19 -0.91 -7.63 -12.82
CA PRO A 19 -2.20 -8.22 -12.50
C PRO A 19 -2.65 -7.70 -11.14
N ALA A 20 -3.63 -6.81 -11.15
CA ALA A 20 -4.21 -6.24 -9.94
C ALA A 20 -5.02 -7.31 -9.20
N GLY A 21 -4.93 -7.35 -7.87
CA GLY A 21 -5.78 -8.18 -7.04
C GLY A 21 -7.26 -7.81 -7.16
N GLU A 22 -8.14 -8.69 -6.69
CA GLU A 22 -9.61 -8.53 -6.80
C GLU A 22 -10.13 -7.23 -6.13
N LEU A 23 -9.43 -6.77 -5.07
CA LEU A 23 -9.83 -5.60 -4.29
C LEU A 23 -9.11 -4.32 -4.69
N SER A 24 -8.33 -4.36 -5.77
CA SER A 24 -7.53 -3.25 -6.30
C SER A 24 -8.31 -2.30 -7.21
N GLY A 25 -7.64 -1.27 -7.73
CA GLY A 25 -8.22 -0.33 -8.69
C GLY A 25 -9.25 0.62 -8.11
N ARG A 26 -9.29 0.78 -6.79
CA ARG A 26 -10.23 1.64 -6.08
C ARG A 26 -9.53 2.54 -5.06
N ARG A 27 -10.23 3.57 -4.62
CA ARG A 27 -9.75 4.38 -3.50
C ARG A 27 -9.71 3.56 -2.22
N ALA A 28 -8.62 3.69 -1.47
CA ALA A 28 -8.53 3.11 -0.13
C ALA A 28 -9.59 3.76 0.77
N PRO A 29 -10.45 2.97 1.43
CA PRO A 29 -11.37 3.50 2.43
C PRO A 29 -10.60 4.18 3.57
N GLY A 30 -11.05 5.36 3.97
CA GLY A 30 -10.47 6.06 5.12
C GLY A 30 -10.77 5.33 6.43
N PHE A 31 -9.87 5.49 7.39
CA PHE A 31 -10.05 5.04 8.77
C PHE A 31 -9.27 5.95 9.72
N THR A 32 -9.68 5.96 10.97
CA THR A 32 -8.93 6.52 12.09
C THR A 32 -8.94 5.50 13.22
N LEU A 33 -7.79 4.88 13.51
CA LEU A 33 -7.67 3.76 14.44
C LEU A 33 -6.59 4.03 15.49
N PRO A 34 -6.78 3.59 16.75
CA PRO A 34 -5.79 3.68 17.79
C PRO A 34 -4.70 2.61 17.66
N ASP A 35 -3.47 2.93 18.06
CA ASP A 35 -2.41 1.97 18.31
C ASP A 35 -2.44 1.46 19.77
N SER A 36 -1.46 0.63 20.14
CA SER A 36 -1.31 0.08 21.49
C SER A 36 -0.98 1.13 22.57
N ASN A 37 -0.63 2.35 22.18
CA ASN A 37 -0.36 3.49 23.07
C ASN A 37 -1.50 4.50 23.06
N VAL A 38 -2.64 4.16 22.43
CA VAL A 38 -3.81 5.04 22.28
C VAL A 38 -3.52 6.28 21.41
N ASN A 39 -2.47 6.26 20.60
CA ASN A 39 -2.30 7.27 19.56
C ASN A 39 -3.21 6.93 18.38
N TYR A 40 -3.96 7.91 17.90
CA TYR A 40 -4.82 7.73 16.75
C TYR A 40 -4.05 7.98 15.46
N HIS A 41 -4.27 7.10 14.48
CA HIS A 41 -3.69 7.15 13.15
C HIS A 41 -4.80 7.27 12.12
N ASP A 42 -4.85 8.38 11.43
CA ASP A 42 -5.73 8.57 10.29
C ASP A 42 -4.98 8.21 9.01
N LEU A 43 -5.62 7.45 8.11
CA LEU A 43 -5.02 7.12 6.82
C LEU A 43 -4.62 8.37 6.03
N ALA A 44 -5.36 9.46 6.20
CA ALA A 44 -5.09 10.73 5.52
C ALA A 44 -3.77 11.38 5.93
N ASP A 45 -3.25 11.10 7.14
CA ASP A 45 -1.98 11.63 7.64
C ASP A 45 -0.77 11.06 6.87
N TYR A 46 -0.98 9.96 6.16
CA TYR A 46 0.04 9.29 5.35
C TYR A 46 -0.03 9.63 3.87
N ARG A 47 -0.83 10.62 3.48
CA ARG A 47 -0.88 11.08 2.08
C ARG A 47 0.50 11.51 1.59
N GLY A 48 0.79 11.23 0.34
CA GLY A 48 2.10 11.46 -0.25
C GLY A 48 3.08 10.31 -0.02
N LYS A 49 2.72 9.30 0.79
CA LYS A 49 3.51 8.07 0.97
C LYS A 49 2.83 6.87 0.33
N ILE A 50 3.64 5.90 -0.07
CA ILE A 50 3.17 4.56 -0.43
C ILE A 50 2.93 3.80 0.88
N ILE A 51 1.79 3.14 1.00
CA ILE A 51 1.43 2.42 2.23
C ILE A 51 1.37 0.93 1.93
N LEU A 52 2.10 0.15 2.72
CA LEU A 52 1.90 -1.28 2.89
C LEU A 52 0.94 -1.45 4.08
N LEU A 53 -0.33 -1.68 3.79
CA LEU A 53 -1.37 -1.90 4.78
C LEU A 53 -1.56 -3.40 4.93
N ASP A 54 -1.14 -3.93 6.08
CA ASP A 54 -1.09 -5.35 6.38
C ASP A 54 -2.16 -5.72 7.42
N ILE A 55 -3.16 -6.50 7.03
CA ILE A 55 -4.19 -6.98 7.94
C ILE A 55 -3.75 -8.34 8.48
N VAL A 56 -3.57 -8.42 9.78
CA VAL A 56 -2.90 -9.54 10.45
C VAL A 56 -3.69 -10.10 11.63
N GLN A 57 -3.32 -11.29 12.05
CA GLN A 57 -3.64 -11.85 13.37
C GLN A 57 -2.35 -12.18 14.12
N THR A 58 -2.30 -11.86 15.41
CA THR A 58 -1.09 -12.06 16.22
C THR A 58 -0.70 -13.52 16.39
N ALA A 59 -1.67 -14.43 16.31
CA ALA A 59 -1.46 -15.88 16.38
C ALA A 59 -0.95 -16.48 15.04
N CYS A 60 -0.88 -15.70 13.97
CA CYS A 60 -0.44 -16.15 12.65
C CYS A 60 1.09 -16.04 12.52
N PRO A 61 1.83 -17.16 12.39
CA PRO A 61 3.29 -17.11 12.31
C PRO A 61 3.82 -16.35 11.10
N VAL A 62 3.13 -16.48 9.95
CA VAL A 62 3.51 -15.81 8.70
C VAL A 62 3.34 -14.31 8.83
N CYS A 63 2.32 -13.84 9.54
CA CYS A 63 2.09 -12.40 9.75
C CYS A 63 3.28 -11.70 10.41
N GLY A 64 3.91 -12.36 11.38
CA GLY A 64 5.09 -11.80 12.04
C GLY A 64 6.36 -11.88 11.19
N SER A 65 6.54 -12.96 10.42
CA SER A 65 7.72 -13.10 9.54
C SER A 65 7.66 -12.16 8.34
N SER A 66 6.50 -11.97 7.73
CA SER A 66 6.31 -11.04 6.62
C SER A 66 6.58 -9.58 7.02
N HIS A 67 6.29 -9.23 8.27
CA HIS A 67 6.57 -7.89 8.78
C HIS A 67 8.05 -7.49 8.66
N ARG A 68 8.98 -8.44 8.85
CA ARG A 68 10.43 -8.20 8.67
C ARG A 68 10.76 -7.86 7.22
N ILE A 69 10.08 -8.49 6.28
CA ILE A 69 10.23 -8.22 4.84
C ILE A 69 9.77 -6.80 4.54
N PHE A 70 8.59 -6.42 5.03
CA PHE A 70 8.03 -5.08 4.82
C PHE A 70 8.88 -4.00 5.50
N GLU A 71 9.42 -4.27 6.68
CA GLU A 71 10.34 -3.36 7.37
C GLU A 71 11.62 -3.12 6.56
N THR A 72 12.17 -4.15 5.91
CA THR A 72 13.32 -4.02 5.01
C THR A 72 12.99 -3.09 3.82
N ILE A 73 11.78 -3.20 3.27
CA ILE A 73 11.30 -2.31 2.20
C ILE A 73 11.17 -0.88 2.72
N ARG A 74 10.59 -0.68 3.90
CA ARG A 74 10.44 0.64 4.51
C ARG A 74 11.80 1.31 4.74
N GLN A 75 12.78 0.58 5.23
CA GLN A 75 14.15 1.08 5.45
C GLN A 75 14.85 1.47 4.14
N LYS A 76 14.56 0.78 3.05
CA LYS A 76 15.07 1.14 1.71
C LYS A 76 14.46 2.43 1.16
N PHE A 77 13.24 2.78 1.60
CA PHE A 77 12.51 3.97 1.16
C PHE A 77 11.93 4.75 2.35
N PRO A 78 12.78 5.26 3.28
CA PRO A 78 12.35 5.69 4.62
C PRO A 78 11.29 6.79 4.62
N ASP A 79 11.38 7.75 3.69
CA ASP A 79 10.43 8.88 3.64
C ASP A 79 9.26 8.64 2.68
N LYS A 80 9.28 7.54 1.93
CA LYS A 80 8.33 7.26 0.84
C LYS A 80 7.39 6.12 1.14
N VAL A 81 7.78 5.19 2.00
CA VAL A 81 7.00 3.99 2.34
C VAL A 81 6.68 3.98 3.83
N GLN A 82 5.42 3.73 4.14
CA GLN A 82 4.92 3.48 5.49
C GLN A 82 4.29 2.10 5.58
N ILE A 83 4.50 1.41 6.71
CA ILE A 83 3.77 0.19 7.04
C ILE A 83 2.72 0.53 8.08
N LEU A 84 1.52 0.03 7.91
CA LEU A 84 0.44 0.05 8.89
C LEU A 84 -0.09 -1.37 9.03
N SER A 85 0.10 -1.97 10.20
CA SER A 85 -0.45 -3.30 10.50
C SER A 85 -1.76 -3.14 11.24
N ILE A 86 -2.80 -3.85 10.78
CA ILE A 86 -4.14 -3.80 11.37
C ILE A 86 -4.44 -5.14 12.01
N VAL A 87 -4.76 -5.13 13.29
CA VAL A 87 -5.24 -6.32 14.01
C VAL A 87 -6.75 -6.24 14.26
N VAL A 88 -7.38 -7.39 14.26
CA VAL A 88 -8.84 -7.52 14.44
C VAL A 88 -9.15 -8.50 15.58
N PRO A 89 -10.34 -8.46 16.18
CA PRO A 89 -10.73 -9.45 17.17
C PRO A 89 -10.50 -10.89 16.68
N PRO A 90 -10.04 -11.80 17.57
CA PRO A 90 -9.95 -11.68 19.04
C PRO A 90 -8.64 -11.05 19.55
N ASP A 91 -7.80 -10.48 18.69
CA ASP A 91 -6.57 -9.85 19.12
C ASP A 91 -6.84 -8.69 20.09
N ASN A 92 -5.98 -8.58 21.09
CA ASN A 92 -6.09 -7.58 22.15
C ASN A 92 -4.71 -7.00 22.49
N GLN A 93 -4.69 -6.04 23.39
CA GLN A 93 -3.45 -5.32 23.73
C GLN A 93 -2.32 -6.24 24.25
N ASN A 94 -2.65 -7.37 24.91
CA ASN A 94 -1.63 -8.25 25.47
C ASN A 94 -0.93 -9.06 24.36
N ASN A 95 -1.70 -9.71 23.47
CA ASN A 95 -1.10 -10.47 22.38
C ASN A 95 -0.47 -9.55 21.32
N VAL A 96 -0.97 -8.34 21.12
CA VAL A 96 -0.30 -7.34 20.27
C VAL A 96 1.05 -6.92 20.85
N ARG A 97 1.17 -6.69 22.18
CA ARG A 97 2.47 -6.42 22.80
C ARG A 97 3.46 -7.56 22.61
N GLN A 98 3.01 -8.80 22.76
CA GLN A 98 3.84 -9.98 22.53
C GLN A 98 4.28 -10.09 21.06
N PHE A 99 3.36 -9.85 20.13
CA PHE A 99 3.64 -9.81 18.69
C PHE A 99 4.71 -8.77 18.37
N ILE A 100 4.56 -7.53 18.86
CA ILE A 100 5.53 -6.46 18.66
C ILE A 100 6.92 -6.86 19.21
N ALA A 101 6.97 -7.45 20.41
CA ALA A 101 8.21 -7.89 21.03
C ALA A 101 8.89 -9.05 20.27
N ASN A 102 8.10 -10.08 19.91
CA ASN A 102 8.61 -11.31 19.28
C ASN A 102 9.15 -11.05 17.86
N PHE A 103 8.54 -10.14 17.12
CA PHE A 103 8.91 -9.83 15.74
C PHE A 103 9.66 -8.50 15.58
N ALA A 104 9.97 -7.82 16.69
CA ALA A 104 10.64 -6.51 16.73
C ALA A 104 9.97 -5.47 15.83
N VAL A 105 8.62 -5.43 15.84
CA VAL A 105 7.80 -4.53 15.05
C VAL A 105 8.07 -3.08 15.46
N LYS A 106 8.40 -2.21 14.52
CA LYS A 106 8.74 -0.80 14.73
C LYS A 106 7.73 0.18 14.14
N THR A 107 6.71 -0.34 13.49
CA THR A 107 5.68 0.44 12.83
C THR A 107 4.37 0.32 13.59
N PRO A 108 3.41 1.24 13.39
CA PRO A 108 2.14 1.21 14.11
C PRO A 108 1.38 -0.10 13.89
N VAL A 109 0.89 -0.69 14.99
CA VAL A 109 -0.07 -1.80 14.99
C VAL A 109 -1.39 -1.25 15.54
N LEU A 110 -2.40 -1.19 14.68
CA LEU A 110 -3.66 -0.50 14.92
C LEU A 110 -4.78 -1.50 15.18
N PHE A 111 -5.68 -1.13 16.08
CA PHE A 111 -6.81 -1.98 16.48
C PHE A 111 -8.07 -1.61 15.69
N ASP A 112 -8.58 -2.54 14.89
CA ASP A 112 -9.89 -2.42 14.24
C ASP A 112 -10.93 -3.26 14.99
N CYS A 113 -12.11 -2.68 15.21
CA CYS A 113 -13.27 -3.38 15.76
C CYS A 113 -14.15 -4.06 14.69
N GLY A 114 -13.65 -4.18 13.46
CA GLY A 114 -14.31 -4.86 12.34
C GLY A 114 -14.87 -3.96 11.24
N GLN A 115 -14.88 -2.64 11.42
CA GLN A 115 -15.40 -1.71 10.40
C GLN A 115 -14.42 -1.52 9.23
N MET A 116 -13.15 -1.32 9.53
CA MET A 116 -12.12 -1.12 8.53
C MET A 116 -11.96 -2.37 7.67
N ILE A 117 -11.78 -3.54 8.31
CA ILE A 117 -11.62 -4.81 7.58
C ILE A 117 -12.82 -5.11 6.68
N GLY A 118 -14.04 -4.83 7.15
CA GLY A 118 -15.26 -4.99 6.35
C GLY A 118 -15.23 -4.18 5.06
N SER A 119 -14.78 -2.93 5.14
CA SER A 119 -14.66 -2.02 4.00
C SER A 119 -13.54 -2.42 3.03
N TYR A 120 -12.40 -2.85 3.57
CA TYR A 120 -11.24 -3.23 2.76
C TYR A 120 -11.44 -4.55 2.05
N LEU A 121 -11.92 -5.57 2.73
CA LEU A 121 -12.14 -6.91 2.18
C LEU A 121 -13.51 -7.08 1.53
N LYS A 122 -14.35 -6.03 1.52
CA LYS A 122 -15.73 -6.07 1.01
C LYS A 122 -16.52 -7.24 1.61
N LEU A 123 -16.40 -7.40 2.94
CA LEU A 123 -17.10 -8.47 3.63
C LEU A 123 -18.62 -8.24 3.57
N THR A 124 -19.35 -9.33 3.39
CA THR A 124 -20.80 -9.36 3.38
C THR A 124 -21.28 -10.52 4.25
N PRO A 125 -22.56 -10.60 4.65
CA PRO A 125 -23.09 -11.77 5.35
C PRO A 125 -22.83 -13.09 4.62
N GLN A 126 -22.74 -13.07 3.29
CA GLN A 126 -22.48 -14.24 2.44
C GLN A 126 -20.97 -14.52 2.28
N LYS A 127 -20.13 -13.48 2.38
CA LYS A 127 -18.65 -13.57 2.34
C LYS A 127 -18.11 -12.97 3.63
N SER A 128 -18.27 -13.66 4.75
CA SER A 128 -17.89 -13.18 6.07
C SER A 128 -16.49 -13.61 6.52
N GLN A 129 -15.84 -14.50 5.77
CA GLN A 129 -14.51 -15.01 6.11
C GLN A 129 -13.41 -14.19 5.40
N ALA A 130 -12.33 -13.95 6.12
CA ALA A 130 -11.12 -13.31 5.62
C ALA A 130 -9.93 -14.27 5.73
N THR A 131 -8.99 -14.18 4.81
CA THR A 131 -7.69 -14.87 4.87
C THR A 131 -6.65 -13.92 5.42
N PHE A 132 -5.81 -14.39 6.35
CA PHE A 132 -4.72 -13.61 6.93
C PHE A 132 -3.36 -14.29 6.67
N PRO A 133 -2.30 -13.51 6.48
CA PRO A 133 -2.29 -12.05 6.28
C PRO A 133 -2.96 -11.64 4.96
N HIS A 134 -3.42 -10.38 4.91
CA HIS A 134 -3.88 -9.73 3.69
C HIS A 134 -3.17 -8.39 3.52
N LEU A 135 -2.43 -8.21 2.45
CA LEU A 135 -1.62 -7.03 2.18
C LEU A 135 -2.27 -6.17 1.10
N PHE A 136 -2.39 -4.88 1.36
CA PHE A 136 -2.76 -3.87 0.37
C PHE A 136 -1.58 -2.94 0.09
N LEU A 137 -1.32 -2.70 -1.19
CA LEU A 137 -0.38 -1.69 -1.65
C LEU A 137 -1.16 -0.45 -2.09
N ILE A 138 -1.01 0.65 -1.35
CA ILE A 138 -1.71 1.91 -1.58
C ILE A 138 -0.70 2.94 -2.06
N ASP A 139 -1.01 3.64 -3.15
CA ASP A 139 -0.13 4.68 -3.67
C ASP A 139 -0.25 6.02 -2.90
N ALA A 140 0.64 6.96 -3.23
CA ALA A 140 0.71 8.29 -2.59
C ALA A 140 -0.57 9.13 -2.76
N ASN A 141 -1.43 8.78 -3.70
CA ASN A 141 -2.72 9.43 -3.95
C ASN A 141 -3.89 8.74 -3.22
N GLY A 142 -3.62 7.63 -2.53
CA GLY A 142 -4.60 6.87 -1.78
C GLY A 142 -5.42 5.88 -2.63
N TRP A 143 -4.86 5.38 -3.74
CA TRP A 143 -5.47 4.32 -4.53
C TRP A 143 -4.84 2.97 -4.19
N ILE A 144 -5.65 1.95 -3.98
CA ILE A 144 -5.19 0.57 -3.86
C ILE A 144 -4.71 0.14 -5.25
N ARG A 145 -3.40 -0.05 -5.38
CA ARG A 145 -2.76 -0.45 -6.64
C ARG A 145 -2.71 -1.95 -6.78
N ASN A 146 -2.54 -2.65 -5.66
CA ASN A 146 -2.58 -4.09 -5.62
C ASN A 146 -3.02 -4.61 -4.24
N ASP A 147 -3.47 -5.86 -4.18
CA ASP A 147 -3.78 -6.58 -2.96
C ASP A 147 -3.40 -8.06 -3.10
N TRP A 148 -3.00 -8.67 -1.99
CA TRP A 148 -2.61 -10.07 -1.93
C TRP A 148 -3.10 -10.69 -0.63
N GLU A 149 -3.52 -11.95 -0.70
CA GLU A 149 -3.85 -12.77 0.45
C GLU A 149 -2.92 -14.00 0.53
N TYR A 150 -2.75 -14.56 1.73
CA TYR A 150 -1.88 -15.73 1.93
C TYR A 150 -2.57 -17.01 1.46
N LYS A 151 -2.87 -17.09 0.17
CA LYS A 151 -3.40 -18.27 -0.53
C LYS A 151 -3.29 -18.14 -2.04
N GLY A 152 -3.58 -19.23 -2.75
CA GLY A 152 -3.80 -19.20 -4.20
C GLY A 152 -2.55 -18.88 -5.04
N GLY A 153 -1.35 -19.12 -4.53
CA GLY A 153 -0.08 -18.83 -5.19
C GLY A 153 0.43 -17.41 -4.95
N GLN A 154 -0.19 -16.67 -4.02
CA GLN A 154 0.24 -15.33 -3.62
C GLN A 154 1.12 -15.33 -2.35
N GLU A 155 1.41 -16.49 -1.77
CA GLU A 155 2.20 -16.66 -0.55
C GLU A 155 3.59 -16.03 -0.67
N LYS A 156 4.16 -16.00 -1.87
CA LYS A 156 5.45 -15.39 -2.17
C LYS A 156 5.56 -13.91 -1.77
N TYR A 157 4.43 -13.18 -1.74
CA TYR A 157 4.40 -11.77 -1.32
C TYR A 157 4.57 -11.58 0.19
N PHE A 158 4.48 -12.65 0.96
CA PHE A 158 4.65 -12.69 2.40
C PHE A 158 5.92 -13.41 2.85
N GLU A 159 6.51 -14.23 1.98
CA GLU A 159 7.65 -15.09 2.27
C GLU A 159 8.95 -14.60 1.64
N SER A 160 8.86 -13.76 0.61
CA SER A 160 10.02 -13.27 -0.15
C SER A 160 10.00 -11.75 -0.29
N LEU A 161 11.19 -11.15 -0.22
CA LEU A 161 11.36 -9.70 -0.36
C LEU A 161 11.04 -9.20 -1.77
N ASP A 162 11.53 -9.91 -2.80
CA ASP A 162 11.57 -9.42 -4.16
C ASP A 162 10.20 -9.09 -4.78
N PRO A 163 9.14 -9.91 -4.62
CA PRO A 163 7.86 -9.61 -5.24
C PRO A 163 7.27 -8.26 -4.79
N VAL A 164 7.21 -8.02 -3.47
CA VAL A 164 6.68 -6.76 -2.94
C VAL A 164 7.63 -5.60 -3.22
N LEU A 165 8.95 -5.83 -3.14
CA LEU A 165 9.95 -4.81 -3.43
C LEU A 165 9.85 -4.30 -4.89
N GLN A 166 9.59 -5.18 -5.86
CA GLN A 166 9.39 -4.79 -7.26
C GLN A 166 8.19 -3.86 -7.42
N GLU A 167 7.05 -4.22 -6.84
CA GLU A 167 5.82 -3.42 -6.88
C GLU A 167 6.02 -2.04 -6.23
N VAL A 168 6.60 -2.00 -5.03
CA VAL A 168 6.90 -0.75 -4.33
C VAL A 168 7.89 0.11 -5.11
N THR A 169 8.93 -0.51 -5.71
CA THR A 169 9.92 0.22 -6.51
C THR A 169 9.29 0.87 -7.74
N ALA A 170 8.34 0.19 -8.39
CA ALA A 170 7.60 0.74 -9.52
C ALA A 170 6.81 2.01 -9.09
N LEU A 171 6.08 1.93 -7.98
CA LEU A 171 5.34 3.08 -7.46
C LEU A 171 6.24 4.24 -7.01
N VAL A 172 7.40 3.96 -6.42
CA VAL A 172 8.39 4.99 -6.07
C VAL A 172 8.89 5.72 -7.31
N LYS A 173 9.14 5.00 -8.41
CA LYS A 173 9.54 5.60 -9.69
C LYS A 173 8.42 6.44 -10.28
N GLU A 174 7.17 5.97 -10.28
CA GLU A 174 6.00 6.73 -10.72
C GLU A 174 5.85 8.04 -9.93
N MET A 175 5.97 7.96 -8.61
CA MET A 175 5.87 9.14 -7.73
C MET A 175 6.95 10.18 -8.04
N GLN A 176 8.19 9.74 -8.31
CA GLN A 176 9.30 10.61 -8.68
C GLN A 176 9.08 11.26 -10.05
N ALA A 177 8.62 10.50 -11.03
CA ALA A 177 8.32 11.00 -12.38
C ALA A 177 7.16 12.01 -12.36
N GLY A 178 6.11 11.74 -11.56
CA GLY A 178 4.99 12.66 -11.36
C GLY A 178 5.39 13.96 -10.68
N GLY A 179 6.25 13.88 -9.66
CA GLY A 179 6.81 15.04 -8.96
C GLY A 179 7.70 15.91 -9.86
N ALA A 180 8.53 15.28 -10.71
CA ALA A 180 9.35 15.99 -11.69
C ALA A 180 8.50 16.74 -12.73
N LYS A 181 7.36 16.13 -13.16
CA LYS A 181 6.44 16.76 -14.11
C LYS A 181 5.66 17.93 -13.49
N ALA A 182 5.35 17.86 -12.21
CA ALA A 182 4.72 18.96 -11.46
C ALA A 182 5.70 20.11 -11.18
N ALA A 183 6.97 19.82 -10.96
CA ALA A 183 8.03 20.82 -10.76
C ALA A 183 8.44 21.53 -12.05
N ALA A 184 8.30 20.89 -13.22
CA ALA A 184 8.46 21.47 -14.55
C ALA A 184 7.14 22.16 -14.97
N GLY A 185 6.70 23.18 -14.22
CA GLY A 185 5.53 24.00 -14.59
C GLY A 185 5.66 24.59 -16.00
N PRO A 186 4.54 25.04 -16.61
CA PRO A 186 4.55 25.52 -18.00
C PRO A 186 5.60 26.63 -18.17
N ALA A 187 6.47 26.45 -19.17
CA ALA A 187 7.49 27.44 -19.50
C ALA A 187 6.82 28.82 -19.70
N LYS A 188 7.27 29.80 -18.93
CA LYS A 188 6.80 31.18 -19.04
C LYS A 188 7.00 31.65 -20.48
N PRO A 189 5.95 32.13 -21.19
CA PRO A 189 6.13 32.62 -22.56
C PRO A 189 7.12 33.74 -22.59
N ALA A 190 8.11 33.65 -23.49
CA ALA A 190 9.10 34.66 -23.69
C ALA A 190 8.41 35.99 -24.05
N ALA A 191 8.69 37.02 -23.27
CA ALA A 191 8.22 38.38 -23.56
C ALA A 191 8.83 38.82 -24.90
N LYS A 192 7.98 39.03 -25.91
CA LYS A 192 8.39 39.72 -27.17
C LYS A 192 8.68 41.16 -26.84
N LYS A 193 9.93 41.62 -27.11
CA LYS A 193 10.25 43.03 -27.23
C LYS A 193 9.78 43.57 -28.57
#